data_01e13067f7fe41e6189943b688123961
#
_entry.id   01e13067f7fe41e6189943b688123961
#
_cell.length_a   1.000
_cell.length_b   1.000
_cell.length_c   1.000
_cell.angle_alpha   90.00
_cell.angle_beta   90.00
_cell.angle_gamma   90.00
#
_symmetry.space_group_name_H-M   'P 1'
#
loop_
_entity.id
_entity.type
_entity.pdbx_description
1 polymer ?
#
loop_
_entity_poly.entity_id
_entity_poly.type
_entity_poly.pdbx_seq_one_letter_code
_entity_poly.pdbx_strand_id
1 'polypeptide(L)'
;MSIKTSFKDLNLSNAFLFSVAMSDSEICRSVLERILGIGIRKVHVRAEENMGLNPEYRGIRLDIIADDAEGTLYNVEMQTSHRGNLTKRGRLYQAEMDVTALLPGEDFNCLPKSFVIFICTFDPFFKNRCKYTYTYQCKETGEELEDGTTRIYLNTRGEPTADLPEGLAEFLKFVENTTEEYASSTNQEFLIDLSRKITEIKNSRRMEGNYMLFEELLEESRQKGRKEGRVEGESIGWAEGRLEGWAEGEAKGRAEGEAKGRKEGRTVERDLMLNLIRLMGRDSRAADIPRLAEEPTFFQEMVRHYHLDP
;
A
#
# COMPACT_ATOMS: atom_id res chain seq x y z
N MET A 1 15.35 -17.76 -11.34
CA MET A 1 16.27 -17.59 -10.20
C MET A 1 16.79 -16.16 -10.27
N SER A 2 16.46 -15.31 -9.30
CA SER A 2 17.04 -13.97 -9.19
C SER A 2 18.51 -14.17 -8.79
N ILE A 3 19.44 -13.60 -9.55
CA ILE A 3 20.87 -13.59 -9.20
C ILE A 3 20.97 -12.81 -7.90
N LYS A 4 21.31 -13.46 -6.79
CA LYS A 4 21.56 -12.77 -5.52
C LYS A 4 22.81 -11.90 -5.70
N THR A 5 22.66 -10.59 -5.53
CA THR A 5 23.78 -9.67 -5.54
C THR A 5 24.73 -10.02 -4.39
N SER A 6 26.02 -10.12 -4.66
CA SER A 6 27.01 -10.37 -3.61
C SER A 6 27.03 -9.21 -2.62
N PHE A 7 27.28 -9.48 -1.34
CA PHE A 7 27.39 -8.43 -0.32
C PHE A 7 28.46 -7.38 -0.69
N LYS A 8 29.53 -7.79 -1.33
CA LYS A 8 30.61 -6.91 -1.79
C LYS A 8 30.18 -5.93 -2.90
N ASP A 9 29.18 -6.33 -3.70
CA ASP A 9 28.72 -5.56 -4.85
C ASP A 9 27.51 -4.66 -4.50
N LEU A 10 27.10 -4.63 -3.24
CA LEU A 10 25.98 -3.79 -2.81
C LEU A 10 26.32 -2.31 -2.92
N ASN A 11 25.36 -1.51 -3.36
CA ASN A 11 25.39 -0.05 -3.24
C ASN A 11 24.78 0.39 -1.90
N LEU A 12 25.07 1.60 -1.48
CA LEU A 12 24.51 2.21 -0.27
C LEU A 12 22.98 2.35 -0.34
N SER A 13 22.39 2.26 -1.53
CA SER A 13 20.94 2.16 -1.72
C SER A 13 20.32 0.84 -1.20
N ASN A 14 21.14 -0.18 -0.90
CA ASN A 14 20.67 -1.40 -0.24
C ASN A 14 20.35 -1.13 1.23
N ALA A 15 19.15 -1.48 1.68
CA ALA A 15 18.66 -1.19 3.04
C ALA A 15 19.57 -1.73 4.14
N PHE A 16 20.09 -2.96 4.00
CA PHE A 16 21.00 -3.54 4.98
C PHE A 16 22.32 -2.78 5.05
N LEU A 17 22.97 -2.54 3.91
CA LEU A 17 24.25 -1.81 3.88
C LEU A 17 24.08 -0.38 4.39
N PHE A 18 22.98 0.29 4.04
CA PHE A 18 22.63 1.62 4.52
C PHE A 18 22.49 1.65 6.04
N SER A 19 21.69 0.73 6.60
CA SER A 19 21.48 0.64 8.05
C SER A 19 22.78 0.41 8.79
N VAL A 20 23.63 -0.52 8.33
CA VAL A 20 24.93 -0.80 8.93
C VAL A 20 25.86 0.41 8.84
N ALA A 21 25.97 1.05 7.68
CA ALA A 21 26.81 2.23 7.51
C ALA A 21 26.35 3.40 8.39
N MET A 22 25.07 3.71 8.39
CA MET A 22 24.49 4.81 9.16
C MET A 22 24.45 4.55 10.67
N SER A 23 24.66 3.32 11.12
CA SER A 23 24.84 3.00 12.55
C SER A 23 26.18 3.51 13.11
N ASP A 24 27.15 3.82 12.25
CA ASP A 24 28.37 4.54 12.66
C ASP A 24 28.05 6.02 12.83
N SER A 25 28.23 6.55 14.05
CA SER A 25 27.90 7.95 14.40
C SER A 25 28.63 8.99 13.55
N GLU A 26 29.87 8.70 13.12
CA GLU A 26 30.63 9.62 12.28
C GLU A 26 30.13 9.63 10.82
N ILE A 27 29.76 8.45 10.30
CA ILE A 27 29.12 8.36 8.98
C ILE A 27 27.78 9.09 9.04
N CYS A 28 26.95 8.79 10.03
CA CYS A 28 25.64 9.41 10.19
C CYS A 28 25.75 10.93 10.28
N ARG A 29 26.65 11.45 11.14
CA ARG A 29 26.92 12.87 11.27
C ARG A 29 27.31 13.50 9.92
N SER A 30 28.30 12.93 9.25
CA SER A 30 28.81 13.45 7.98
C SER A 30 27.75 13.47 6.87
N VAL A 31 26.87 12.46 6.81
CA VAL A 31 25.76 12.41 5.87
C VAL A 31 24.71 13.47 6.20
N LEU A 32 24.34 13.63 7.49
CA LEU A 32 23.39 14.66 7.93
C LEU A 32 23.91 16.06 7.63
N GLU A 33 25.20 16.36 7.87
CA GLU A 33 25.82 17.63 7.53
C GLU A 33 25.69 17.97 6.04
N ARG A 34 25.90 16.97 5.16
CA ARG A 34 25.75 17.15 3.70
C ARG A 34 24.29 17.39 3.29
N ILE A 35 23.34 16.68 3.92
CA ILE A 35 21.92 16.84 3.60
C ILE A 35 21.41 18.21 4.05
N LEU A 36 21.82 18.65 5.23
CA LEU A 36 21.29 19.87 5.85
C LEU A 36 22.07 21.12 5.48
N GLY A 37 23.35 20.99 5.12
CA GLY A 37 24.25 22.12 4.83
C GLY A 37 24.68 22.87 6.10
N ILE A 38 24.65 22.20 7.26
CA ILE A 38 25.02 22.76 8.57
C ILE A 38 26.07 21.87 9.24
N GLY A 39 26.88 22.44 10.14
CA GLY A 39 27.78 21.67 10.97
C GLY A 39 27.05 21.03 12.15
N ILE A 40 27.34 19.77 12.45
CA ILE A 40 26.76 19.02 13.56
C ILE A 40 27.90 18.52 14.45
N ARG A 41 27.90 18.94 15.74
CA ARG A 41 29.03 18.65 16.64
C ARG A 41 29.17 17.16 16.97
N LYS A 42 28.06 16.48 17.23
CA LYS A 42 28.04 15.07 17.62
C LYS A 42 26.67 14.48 17.31
N VAL A 43 26.67 13.23 16.86
CA VAL A 43 25.44 12.48 16.62
C VAL A 43 25.48 11.20 17.43
N HIS A 44 24.40 10.85 18.07
CA HIS A 44 24.17 9.56 18.69
C HIS A 44 23.15 8.79 17.86
N VAL A 45 23.56 7.67 17.30
CA VAL A 45 22.66 6.81 16.54
C VAL A 45 22.02 5.82 17.49
N ARG A 46 20.70 5.79 17.52
CA ARG A 46 19.94 4.77 18.22
C ARG A 46 19.72 3.62 17.24
N ALA A 47 20.39 2.50 17.49
CA ALA A 47 20.20 1.31 16.66
C ALA A 47 18.77 0.78 16.85
N GLU A 48 18.03 0.65 15.75
CA GLU A 48 16.74 -0.02 15.60
C GLU A 48 15.91 -0.11 16.92
N GLU A 49 15.46 0.99 17.45
CA GLU A 49 14.39 0.94 18.44
C GLU A 49 13.11 0.56 17.69
N ASN A 50 12.67 -0.68 17.87
CA ASN A 50 11.32 -1.10 17.52
C ASN A 50 10.34 -0.26 18.36
N MET A 51 10.01 0.93 17.91
CA MET A 51 9.06 1.79 18.58
C MET A 51 7.67 1.13 18.53
N GLY A 52 7.21 0.70 19.70
CA GLY A 52 5.85 0.28 19.94
C GLY A 52 5.44 -1.03 19.31
N LEU A 53 5.90 -2.16 19.90
CA LEU A 53 5.25 -3.46 19.72
C LEU A 53 3.92 -3.49 20.47
N ASN A 54 2.94 -2.74 20.05
CA ASN A 54 1.57 -3.13 20.24
C ASN A 54 1.15 -3.94 18.99
N PRO A 55 0.84 -5.26 19.11
CA PRO A 55 0.45 -6.10 17.97
C PRO A 55 -0.80 -5.58 17.24
N GLU A 56 -1.58 -4.72 17.89
CA GLU A 56 -2.80 -4.11 17.33
C GLU A 56 -2.52 -2.86 16.47
N TYR A 57 -1.32 -2.27 16.57
CA TYR A 57 -0.91 -1.15 15.74
C TYR A 57 0.17 -1.59 14.76
N ARG A 58 0.14 -1.07 13.53
CA ARG A 58 1.23 -1.25 12.57
C ARG A 58 2.52 -0.81 13.23
N GLY A 59 3.41 -1.74 13.55
CA GLY A 59 4.75 -1.43 14.02
C GLY A 59 5.45 -0.53 12.99
N ILE A 60 5.88 0.66 13.42
CA ILE A 60 6.68 1.56 12.60
C ILE A 60 8.12 1.16 12.85
N ARG A 61 8.80 0.73 11.80
CA ARG A 61 10.24 0.54 11.80
C ARG A 61 10.86 1.75 11.14
N LEU A 62 11.63 2.52 11.89
CA LEU A 62 12.44 3.62 11.38
C LEU A 62 13.82 3.05 11.03
N ASP A 63 14.35 3.39 9.84
CA ASP A 63 15.63 2.82 9.40
C ASP A 63 16.78 3.31 10.30
N ILE A 64 16.86 4.62 10.53
CA ILE A 64 17.86 5.24 11.40
C ILE A 64 17.21 6.34 12.22
N ILE A 65 17.36 6.27 13.54
CA ILE A 65 17.05 7.36 14.45
C ILE A 65 18.36 7.87 15.05
N ALA A 66 18.55 9.17 15.05
CA ALA A 66 19.71 9.82 15.65
C ALA A 66 19.29 11.10 16.36
N ASP A 67 20.07 11.50 17.34
CA ASP A 67 20.00 12.80 18.00
C ASP A 67 21.37 13.48 18.06
N ASP A 68 21.39 14.80 18.06
CA ASP A 68 22.62 15.56 18.19
C ASP A 68 22.80 16.13 19.62
N ALA A 69 23.91 16.85 19.81
CA ALA A 69 24.24 17.44 21.12
C ALA A 69 23.27 18.55 21.55
N GLU A 70 22.52 19.13 20.64
CA GLU A 70 21.49 20.13 20.83
C GLU A 70 20.09 19.52 21.06
N GLY A 71 19.99 18.19 21.01
CA GLY A 71 18.75 17.43 21.18
C GLY A 71 17.90 17.32 19.92
N THR A 72 18.37 17.81 18.76
CA THR A 72 17.65 17.67 17.48
C THR A 72 17.52 16.21 17.09
N LEU A 73 16.33 15.82 16.68
CA LEU A 73 16.04 14.44 16.26
C LEU A 73 16.08 14.29 14.75
N TYR A 74 16.64 13.19 14.30
CA TYR A 74 16.75 12.83 12.89
C TYR A 74 16.21 11.42 12.66
N ASN A 75 15.31 11.28 11.69
CA ASN A 75 14.96 10.00 11.10
C ASN A 75 15.43 9.98 9.65
N VAL A 76 16.23 9.00 9.26
CA VAL A 76 16.74 8.86 7.90
C VAL A 76 16.33 7.50 7.33
N GLU A 77 15.65 7.53 6.18
CA GLU A 77 15.07 6.37 5.53
C GLU A 77 15.59 6.19 4.09
N MET A 78 16.02 4.97 3.75
CA MET A 78 16.34 4.61 2.38
C MET A 78 15.11 4.04 1.65
N GLN A 79 14.77 4.58 0.47
CA GLN A 79 13.60 4.17 -0.30
C GLN A 79 13.97 3.84 -1.74
N THR A 80 13.84 2.57 -2.12
CA THR A 80 14.18 2.08 -3.48
C THR A 80 12.96 1.83 -4.36
N SER A 81 11.75 2.00 -3.83
CA SER A 81 10.51 1.79 -4.59
C SER A 81 9.45 2.85 -4.31
N HIS A 82 8.82 3.34 -5.37
CA HIS A 82 7.73 4.31 -5.28
C HIS A 82 6.41 3.62 -4.91
N ARG A 83 5.91 3.85 -3.69
CA ARG A 83 4.64 3.28 -3.19
C ARG A 83 3.50 4.28 -3.07
N GLY A 84 3.69 5.54 -3.50
CA GLY A 84 2.68 6.60 -3.46
C GLY A 84 2.23 7.07 -2.06
N ASN A 85 2.93 6.68 -1.00
CA ASN A 85 2.52 6.96 0.39
C ASN A 85 3.57 7.68 1.24
N LEU A 86 4.70 8.12 0.66
CA LEU A 86 5.82 8.71 1.40
C LEU A 86 5.43 9.93 2.24
N THR A 87 4.60 10.81 1.70
CA THR A 87 4.18 12.03 2.43
C THR A 87 3.34 11.71 3.67
N LYS A 88 2.48 10.68 3.59
CA LYS A 88 1.70 10.22 4.75
C LYS A 88 2.56 9.47 5.75
N ARG A 89 3.54 8.69 5.28
CA ARG A 89 4.53 8.03 6.14
C ARG A 89 5.37 9.08 6.88
N GLY A 90 5.87 10.09 6.19
CA GLY A 90 6.64 11.17 6.81
C GLY A 90 5.86 11.90 7.90
N ARG A 91 4.53 12.10 7.72
CA ARG A 91 3.67 12.65 8.77
C ARG A 91 3.56 11.72 9.98
N LEU A 92 3.44 10.41 9.74
CA LEU A 92 3.33 9.42 10.81
C LEU A 92 4.63 9.30 11.60
N TYR A 93 5.78 9.28 10.91
CA TYR A 93 7.10 9.22 11.53
C TYR A 93 7.39 10.46 12.37
N GLN A 94 7.00 11.63 11.89
CA GLN A 94 7.08 12.87 12.66
C GLN A 94 6.30 12.77 13.97
N ALA A 95 5.04 12.34 13.90
CA ALA A 95 4.19 12.21 15.09
C ALA A 95 4.75 11.18 16.09
N GLU A 96 5.35 10.09 15.63
CA GLU A 96 5.98 9.08 16.48
C GLU A 96 7.22 9.63 17.19
N MET A 97 8.05 10.39 16.48
CA MET A 97 9.21 11.07 17.08
C MET A 97 8.77 12.04 18.16
N ASP A 98 7.74 12.85 17.92
CA ASP A 98 7.24 13.84 18.85
C ASP A 98 6.65 13.19 20.12
N VAL A 99 5.84 12.13 19.95
CA VAL A 99 5.26 11.39 21.08
C VAL A 99 6.34 10.69 21.92
N THR A 100 7.41 10.22 21.28
CA THR A 100 8.51 9.55 21.99
C THR A 100 9.43 10.54 22.68
N ALA A 101 9.57 11.75 22.14
CA ALA A 101 10.47 12.78 22.66
C ALA A 101 9.93 13.50 23.90
N LEU A 102 8.61 13.63 24.04
CA LEU A 102 7.97 14.35 25.13
C LEU A 102 7.40 13.40 26.19
N LEU A 103 7.88 13.51 27.42
CA LEU A 103 7.39 12.69 28.53
C LEU A 103 6.07 13.25 29.10
N PRO A 104 5.23 12.38 29.71
CA PRO A 104 4.00 12.82 30.35
C PRO A 104 4.25 13.90 31.42
N GLY A 105 3.63 15.06 31.25
CA GLY A 105 3.73 16.19 32.18
C GLY A 105 4.83 17.22 31.83
N GLU A 106 5.61 16.99 30.78
CA GLU A 106 6.55 17.98 30.27
C GLU A 106 5.84 19.09 29.49
N ASP A 107 6.46 20.27 29.46
CA ASP A 107 5.98 21.42 28.69
C ASP A 107 6.18 21.15 27.18
N PHE A 108 5.20 21.52 26.35
CA PHE A 108 5.28 21.37 24.89
C PHE A 108 6.45 22.14 24.26
N ASN A 109 6.93 23.20 24.91
CA ASN A 109 8.14 23.91 24.48
C ASN A 109 9.42 23.07 24.59
N CYS A 110 9.38 21.92 25.26
CA CYS A 110 10.47 20.95 25.33
C CYS A 110 10.56 20.05 24.08
N LEU A 111 9.58 20.11 23.17
CA LEU A 111 9.66 19.37 21.91
C LEU A 111 10.89 19.80 21.11
N PRO A 112 11.78 18.87 20.75
CA PRO A 112 12.99 19.18 20.01
C PRO A 112 12.69 19.50 18.54
N LYS A 113 13.63 20.16 17.87
CA LYS A 113 13.64 20.20 16.40
C LYS A 113 13.74 18.77 15.86
N SER A 114 13.06 18.48 14.74
CA SER A 114 13.02 17.14 14.19
C SER A 114 12.99 17.13 12.67
N PHE A 115 13.74 16.20 12.11
CA PHE A 115 13.89 16.02 10.67
C PHE A 115 13.50 14.60 10.27
N VAL A 116 12.56 14.48 9.34
CA VAL A 116 12.26 13.21 8.67
C VAL A 116 12.81 13.28 7.25
N ILE A 117 13.80 12.45 6.96
CA ILE A 117 14.61 12.48 5.73
C ILE A 117 14.40 11.17 4.96
N PHE A 118 13.93 11.26 3.73
CA PHE A 118 13.85 10.13 2.81
C PHE A 118 14.90 10.28 1.71
N ILE A 119 15.75 9.28 1.54
CA ILE A 119 16.68 9.16 0.41
C ILE A 119 16.05 8.20 -0.59
N CYS A 120 15.64 8.70 -1.77
CA CYS A 120 14.90 7.95 -2.77
C CYS A 120 15.76 7.70 -4.01
N THR A 121 15.77 6.45 -4.52
CA THR A 121 16.38 6.12 -5.83
C THR A 121 15.44 6.45 -7.00
N PHE A 122 14.43 7.26 -6.76
CA PHE A 122 13.44 7.74 -7.73
C PHE A 122 12.99 9.14 -7.34
N ASP A 123 12.41 9.89 -8.26
CA ASP A 123 11.84 11.21 -7.97
C ASP A 123 10.46 11.07 -7.31
N PRO A 124 10.32 11.39 -6.01
CA PRO A 124 9.05 11.24 -5.29
C PRO A 124 7.95 12.21 -5.73
N PHE A 125 8.31 13.32 -6.41
CA PHE A 125 7.37 14.40 -6.78
C PHE A 125 7.38 14.75 -8.27
N PHE A 126 8.17 14.05 -9.09
CA PHE A 126 8.24 14.23 -10.54
C PHE A 126 8.60 15.68 -10.98
N LYS A 127 9.49 16.35 -10.21
CA LYS A 127 9.96 17.72 -10.48
C LYS A 127 11.46 17.77 -10.79
N ASN A 128 12.10 16.62 -10.88
CA ASN A 128 13.51 16.42 -11.26
C ASN A 128 14.53 17.19 -10.39
N ARG A 129 14.21 17.43 -9.10
CA ARG A 129 15.14 18.07 -8.15
C ARG A 129 15.85 17.01 -7.30
N CYS A 130 17.09 17.31 -6.90
CA CYS A 130 17.84 16.48 -5.94
C CYS A 130 17.24 16.53 -4.52
N LYS A 131 16.69 17.68 -4.11
CA LYS A 131 16.19 17.90 -2.76
C LYS A 131 14.85 18.62 -2.78
N TYR A 132 13.95 18.18 -1.93
CA TYR A 132 12.66 18.81 -1.63
C TYR A 132 12.55 18.96 -0.12
N THR A 133 12.43 20.19 0.34
CA THR A 133 12.27 20.51 1.76
C THR A 133 10.86 21.02 2.00
N TYR A 134 10.18 20.48 3.01
CA TYR A 134 8.83 20.84 3.39
C TYR A 134 8.81 21.27 4.85
N THR A 135 8.27 22.45 5.08
CA THR A 135 7.92 23.03 6.37
C THR A 135 6.46 23.46 6.35
N TYR A 136 5.90 23.85 7.46
CA TYR A 136 4.54 24.40 7.52
C TYR A 136 4.57 25.91 7.27
N GLN A 137 3.59 26.39 6.50
CA GLN A 137 3.51 27.79 6.12
C GLN A 137 2.06 28.29 6.23
N CYS A 138 1.88 29.51 6.74
CA CYS A 138 0.61 30.20 6.76
C CYS A 138 0.19 30.56 5.32
N LYS A 139 -0.99 30.14 4.91
CA LYS A 139 -1.49 30.40 3.55
C LYS A 139 -1.79 31.87 3.32
N GLU A 140 -2.21 32.57 4.37
CA GLU A 140 -2.66 33.95 4.32
C GLU A 140 -1.50 34.94 4.30
N THR A 141 -0.40 34.65 5.04
CA THR A 141 0.75 35.57 5.18
C THR A 141 1.98 35.12 4.42
N GLY A 142 2.09 33.81 4.11
CA GLY A 142 3.29 33.21 3.52
C GLY A 142 4.41 32.95 4.54
N GLU A 143 4.20 33.26 5.81
CA GLU A 143 5.19 33.04 6.86
C GLU A 143 5.31 31.58 7.27
N GLU A 144 6.51 31.15 7.62
CA GLU A 144 6.76 29.82 8.17
C GLU A 144 6.21 29.71 9.59
N LEU A 145 5.68 28.52 9.95
CA LEU A 145 5.10 28.27 11.27
C LEU A 145 6.19 28.17 12.37
N GLU A 146 7.41 27.82 11.97
CA GLU A 146 8.58 27.65 12.86
C GLU A 146 8.34 26.67 14.03
N ASP A 147 7.53 25.61 13.78
CA ASP A 147 7.23 24.59 14.80
C ASP A 147 8.39 23.61 15.05
N GLY A 148 9.52 23.80 14.38
CA GLY A 148 10.72 22.98 14.52
C GLY A 148 10.68 21.67 13.71
N THR A 149 9.60 21.38 12.94
CA THR A 149 9.51 20.18 12.15
C THR A 149 9.91 20.39 10.69
N THR A 150 10.71 19.48 10.12
CA THR A 150 11.12 19.54 8.72
C THR A 150 11.09 18.15 8.07
N ARG A 151 10.55 18.08 6.86
CA ARG A 151 10.59 16.85 6.05
C ARG A 151 11.40 17.09 4.79
N ILE A 152 12.40 16.23 4.57
CA ILE A 152 13.28 16.29 3.42
C ILE A 152 13.13 15.02 2.58
N TYR A 153 12.95 15.23 1.28
CA TYR A 153 12.93 14.13 0.33
C TYR A 153 14.04 14.36 -0.67
N LEU A 154 14.95 13.41 -0.74
CA LEU A 154 16.11 13.42 -1.63
C LEU A 154 15.87 12.48 -2.80
N ASN A 155 16.31 12.88 -3.97
CA ASN A 155 16.25 12.10 -5.21
C ASN A 155 17.65 11.90 -5.74
N THR A 156 18.13 10.65 -5.77
CA THR A 156 19.49 10.32 -6.24
C THR A 156 19.69 10.60 -7.73
N ARG A 157 18.59 10.76 -8.47
CA ARG A 157 18.56 10.97 -9.94
C ARG A 157 18.12 12.38 -10.34
N GLY A 158 17.96 13.27 -9.35
CA GLY A 158 17.53 14.65 -9.59
C GLY A 158 18.65 15.51 -10.15
N GLU A 159 18.26 16.64 -10.72
CA GLU A 159 19.19 17.67 -11.15
C GLU A 159 19.56 18.58 -9.96
N PRO A 160 20.87 18.87 -9.77
CA PRO A 160 21.32 19.80 -8.74
C PRO A 160 20.88 21.22 -9.06
N THR A 161 20.52 21.98 -8.01
CA THR A 161 20.18 23.42 -8.09
C THR A 161 21.25 24.23 -7.37
N ALA A 162 21.31 25.53 -7.64
CA ALA A 162 22.33 26.42 -7.07
C ALA A 162 22.26 26.55 -5.54
N ASP A 163 21.12 26.26 -4.95
CA ASP A 163 20.83 26.28 -3.49
C ASP A 163 21.10 24.94 -2.82
N LEU A 164 21.58 23.92 -3.56
CA LEU A 164 21.88 22.61 -3.02
C LEU A 164 23.13 22.68 -2.13
N PRO A 165 23.13 22.08 -0.91
CA PRO A 165 24.32 21.97 -0.09
C PRO A 165 25.51 21.34 -0.85
N GLU A 166 26.70 21.86 -0.57
CA GLU A 166 27.94 21.37 -1.22
C GLU A 166 28.15 19.88 -0.98
N GLY A 167 28.50 19.15 -2.02
CA GLY A 167 28.75 17.69 -1.98
C GLY A 167 27.50 16.82 -1.87
N LEU A 168 26.28 17.39 -1.76
CA LEU A 168 25.06 16.61 -1.66
C LEU A 168 24.75 15.90 -2.99
N ALA A 169 24.93 16.56 -4.14
CA ALA A 169 24.69 15.94 -5.44
C ALA A 169 25.60 14.73 -5.68
N GLU A 170 26.88 14.86 -5.32
CA GLU A 170 27.88 13.79 -5.39
C GLU A 170 27.53 12.63 -4.45
N PHE A 171 27.10 12.95 -3.22
CA PHE A 171 26.64 11.93 -2.26
C PHE A 171 25.41 11.16 -2.80
N LEU A 172 24.42 11.85 -3.36
CA LEU A 172 23.24 11.19 -3.92
C LEU A 172 23.60 10.25 -5.07
N LYS A 173 24.52 10.62 -5.93
CA LYS A 173 25.05 9.71 -6.98
C LYS A 173 25.84 8.55 -6.40
N PHE A 174 26.61 8.79 -5.35
CA PHE A 174 27.37 7.74 -4.64
C PHE A 174 26.45 6.68 -4.02
N VAL A 175 25.25 7.05 -3.57
CA VAL A 175 24.26 6.10 -3.03
C VAL A 175 23.93 4.97 -4.00
N GLU A 176 23.84 5.25 -5.31
CA GLU A 176 23.61 4.24 -6.35
C GLU A 176 24.89 3.73 -7.04
N ASN A 177 26.04 4.35 -6.78
CA ASN A 177 27.35 3.96 -7.32
C ASN A 177 28.42 4.00 -6.23
N THR A 178 28.31 3.06 -5.28
CA THR A 178 29.16 3.01 -4.09
C THR A 178 30.49 2.32 -4.38
N THR A 179 31.36 3.01 -5.16
CA THR A 179 32.69 2.53 -5.55
C THR A 179 33.78 3.51 -5.15
N GLU A 180 35.00 3.00 -4.92
CA GLU A 180 36.16 3.83 -4.61
C GLU A 180 36.56 4.71 -5.81
N GLU A 181 36.40 4.21 -7.03
CA GLU A 181 36.65 4.97 -8.24
C GLU A 181 35.75 6.21 -8.32
N TYR A 182 34.44 6.04 -8.07
CA TYR A 182 33.54 7.17 -8.08
C TYR A 182 33.88 8.17 -6.98
N ALA A 183 34.08 7.71 -5.72
CA ALA A 183 34.43 8.58 -4.61
C ALA A 183 35.68 9.40 -4.90
N SER A 184 36.74 8.77 -5.44
CA SER A 184 38.00 9.43 -5.81
C SER A 184 37.82 10.44 -6.95
N SER A 185 36.93 10.18 -7.90
CA SER A 185 36.67 11.06 -9.05
C SER A 185 36.00 12.39 -8.66
N THR A 186 35.34 12.44 -7.52
CA THR A 186 34.60 13.63 -7.06
C THR A 186 35.49 14.67 -6.38
N ASN A 187 36.70 14.34 -5.97
CA ASN A 187 37.58 15.13 -5.12
C ASN A 187 36.94 15.60 -3.79
N GLN A 188 35.90 14.90 -3.34
CA GLN A 188 35.23 15.14 -2.06
C GLN A 188 35.83 14.25 -0.97
N GLU A 189 36.59 14.83 -0.04
CA GLU A 189 37.24 14.10 1.05
C GLU A 189 36.23 13.27 1.86
N PHE A 190 35.05 13.82 2.10
CA PHE A 190 33.92 13.14 2.76
C PHE A 190 33.55 11.82 2.04
N LEU A 191 33.44 11.81 0.70
CA LEU A 191 33.08 10.61 -0.06
C LEU A 191 34.21 9.58 -0.08
N ILE A 192 35.45 10.03 -0.09
CA ILE A 192 36.61 9.15 -0.03
C ILE A 192 36.64 8.42 1.33
N ASP A 193 36.42 9.13 2.43
CA ASP A 193 36.37 8.56 3.78
C ASP A 193 35.16 7.63 3.96
N LEU A 194 33.98 8.05 3.47
CA LEU A 194 32.77 7.23 3.47
C LEU A 194 32.99 5.93 2.68
N SER A 195 33.57 6.01 1.48
CA SER A 195 33.86 4.86 0.64
C SER A 195 34.81 3.87 1.33
N ARG A 196 35.87 4.38 1.99
CA ARG A 196 36.81 3.57 2.76
C ARG A 196 36.10 2.79 3.88
N LYS A 197 35.29 3.48 4.69
CA LYS A 197 34.50 2.86 5.77
C LYS A 197 33.53 1.80 5.25
N ILE A 198 32.85 2.08 4.13
CA ILE A 198 31.95 1.12 3.48
C ILE A 198 32.72 -0.10 2.96
N THR A 199 33.89 0.09 2.40
CA THR A 199 34.74 -1.01 1.95
C THR A 199 35.20 -1.89 3.14
N GLU A 200 35.50 -1.30 4.29
CA GLU A 200 35.78 -2.06 5.52
C GLU A 200 34.55 -2.89 5.96
N ILE A 201 33.34 -2.31 5.93
CA ILE A 201 32.11 -3.03 6.22
C ILE A 201 31.93 -4.22 5.25
N LYS A 202 32.09 -3.99 3.94
CA LYS A 202 31.94 -5.03 2.90
C LYS A 202 33.00 -6.16 3.00
N ASN A 203 34.17 -5.87 3.57
CA ASN A 203 35.22 -6.85 3.78
C ASN A 203 35.08 -7.63 5.11
N SER A 204 34.12 -7.25 5.95
CA SER A 204 33.85 -7.92 7.22
C SER A 204 33.06 -9.22 7.01
N ARG A 205 33.67 -10.37 7.32
CA ARG A 205 32.97 -11.68 7.29
C ARG A 205 31.75 -11.73 8.20
N ARG A 206 31.77 -10.99 9.31
CA ARG A 206 30.63 -10.89 10.23
C ARG A 206 29.47 -10.20 9.55
N MET A 207 29.70 -9.08 8.85
CA MET A 207 28.66 -8.34 8.16
C MET A 207 28.12 -9.11 6.96
N GLU A 208 28.98 -9.84 6.24
CA GLU A 208 28.54 -10.76 5.18
C GLU A 208 27.60 -11.84 5.73
N GLY A 209 27.95 -12.47 6.86
CA GLY A 209 27.05 -13.43 7.53
C GLY A 209 25.73 -12.85 7.99
N ASN A 210 25.75 -11.64 8.56
CA ASN A 210 24.53 -10.93 8.96
C ASN A 210 23.65 -10.58 7.75
N TYR A 211 24.26 -10.19 6.63
CA TYR A 211 23.53 -9.93 5.39
C TYR A 211 22.84 -11.20 4.84
N MET A 212 23.53 -12.33 4.85
CA MET A 212 22.95 -13.61 4.42
C MET A 212 21.73 -13.99 5.27
N LEU A 213 21.83 -13.85 6.59
CA LEU A 213 20.71 -14.09 7.51
C LEU A 213 19.55 -13.10 7.27
N PHE A 214 19.87 -11.82 7.06
CA PHE A 214 18.86 -10.81 6.74
C PHE A 214 18.08 -11.14 5.45
N GLU A 215 18.79 -11.55 4.38
CA GLU A 215 18.16 -11.96 3.11
C GLU A 215 17.29 -13.21 3.28
N GLU A 216 17.71 -14.17 4.11
CA GLU A 216 16.93 -15.37 4.43
C GLU A 216 15.61 -14.99 5.13
N LEU A 217 15.67 -14.18 6.18
CA LEU A 217 14.49 -13.70 6.91
C LEU A 217 13.54 -12.88 6.01
N LEU A 218 14.09 -12.07 5.11
CA LEU A 218 13.29 -11.34 4.12
C LEU A 218 12.56 -12.28 3.16
N GLU A 219 13.24 -13.32 2.68
CA GLU A 219 12.63 -14.29 1.76
C GLU A 219 11.55 -15.12 2.46
N GLU A 220 11.78 -15.54 3.70
CA GLU A 220 10.76 -16.21 4.53
C GLU A 220 9.53 -15.33 4.72
N SER A 221 9.73 -14.04 5.06
CA SER A 221 8.63 -13.09 5.23
C SER A 221 7.84 -12.87 3.94
N ARG A 222 8.54 -12.79 2.78
CA ARG A 222 7.91 -12.69 1.46
C ARG A 222 7.08 -13.94 1.11
N GLN A 223 7.63 -15.13 1.39
CA GLN A 223 6.94 -16.39 1.16
C GLN A 223 5.70 -16.53 2.04
N LYS A 224 5.80 -16.14 3.32
CA LYS A 224 4.67 -16.12 4.25
C LYS A 224 3.58 -15.17 3.76
N GLY A 225 3.92 -13.93 3.41
CA GLY A 225 2.96 -12.94 2.90
C GLY A 225 2.29 -13.39 1.58
N ARG A 226 3.04 -14.04 0.67
CA ARG A 226 2.44 -14.62 -0.56
C ARG A 226 1.48 -15.75 -0.25
N LYS A 227 1.81 -16.62 0.71
CA LYS A 227 0.95 -17.73 1.12
C LYS A 227 -0.34 -17.21 1.77
N GLU A 228 -0.23 -16.24 2.68
CA GLU A 228 -1.37 -15.61 3.35
C GLU A 228 -2.27 -14.91 2.33
N GLY A 229 -1.73 -14.07 1.45
CA GLY A 229 -2.49 -13.38 0.41
C GLY A 229 -3.16 -14.34 -0.58
N ARG A 230 -2.54 -15.50 -0.90
CA ARG A 230 -3.17 -16.53 -1.73
C ARG A 230 -4.36 -17.17 -1.03
N VAL A 231 -4.22 -17.56 0.24
CA VAL A 231 -5.29 -18.18 1.03
C VAL A 231 -6.47 -17.21 1.19
N GLU A 232 -6.17 -15.93 1.48
CA GLU A 232 -7.19 -14.90 1.60
C GLU A 232 -7.92 -14.66 0.27
N GLY A 233 -7.17 -14.55 -0.84
CA GLY A 233 -7.75 -14.39 -2.19
C GLY A 233 -8.59 -15.59 -2.62
N GLU A 234 -8.14 -16.83 -2.36
CA GLU A 234 -8.92 -18.04 -2.60
C GLU A 234 -10.23 -18.05 -1.79
N SER A 235 -10.17 -17.67 -0.50
CA SER A 235 -11.34 -17.60 0.38
C SER A 235 -12.38 -16.58 -0.10
N ILE A 236 -11.92 -15.36 -0.46
CA ILE A 236 -12.79 -14.30 -0.98
C ILE A 236 -13.42 -14.72 -2.30
N GLY A 237 -12.61 -15.19 -3.25
CA GLY A 237 -13.10 -15.60 -4.56
C GLY A 237 -14.09 -16.78 -4.49
N TRP A 238 -13.90 -17.72 -3.55
CA TRP A 238 -14.86 -18.81 -3.31
C TRP A 238 -16.18 -18.30 -2.73
N ALA A 239 -16.12 -17.34 -1.78
CA ALA A 239 -17.31 -16.74 -1.18
C ALA A 239 -18.12 -15.92 -2.21
N GLU A 240 -17.45 -15.09 -3.02
CA GLU A 240 -18.08 -14.29 -4.08
C GLU A 240 -18.70 -15.18 -5.17
N GLY A 241 -17.95 -16.16 -5.69
CA GLY A 241 -18.45 -17.07 -6.72
C GLY A 241 -19.63 -17.91 -6.25
N ARG A 242 -19.69 -18.28 -4.95
CA ARG A 242 -20.84 -18.98 -4.40
C ARG A 242 -22.08 -18.10 -4.32
N LEU A 243 -21.92 -16.81 -3.94
CA LEU A 243 -23.03 -15.86 -3.88
C LEU A 243 -23.58 -15.56 -5.27
N GLU A 244 -22.73 -15.34 -6.26
CA GLU A 244 -23.12 -15.11 -7.64
C GLU A 244 -23.82 -16.33 -8.24
N GLY A 245 -23.24 -17.51 -8.08
CA GLY A 245 -23.84 -18.76 -8.58
C GLY A 245 -25.18 -19.09 -7.95
N TRP A 246 -25.37 -18.76 -6.64
CA TRP A 246 -26.66 -18.95 -5.99
C TRP A 246 -27.71 -17.96 -6.53
N ALA A 247 -27.35 -16.69 -6.70
CA ALA A 247 -28.25 -15.66 -7.24
C ALA A 247 -28.66 -15.95 -8.69
N GLU A 248 -27.72 -16.37 -9.54
CA GLU A 248 -28.02 -16.78 -10.93
C GLU A 248 -28.91 -18.03 -10.97
N GLY A 249 -28.63 -19.02 -10.14
CA GLY A 249 -29.42 -20.26 -10.02
C GLY A 249 -30.87 -19.97 -9.60
N GLU A 250 -31.07 -19.11 -8.60
CA GLU A 250 -32.39 -18.69 -8.13
C GLU A 250 -33.18 -17.95 -9.23
N ALA A 251 -32.53 -16.98 -9.89
CA ALA A 251 -33.16 -16.22 -10.97
C ALA A 251 -33.59 -17.12 -12.15
N LYS A 252 -32.71 -18.03 -12.55
CA LYS A 252 -32.98 -18.98 -13.62
C LYS A 252 -34.10 -19.98 -13.26
N GLY A 253 -34.03 -20.55 -12.04
CA GLY A 253 -35.06 -21.46 -11.54
C GLY A 253 -36.44 -20.80 -11.47
N ARG A 254 -36.52 -19.56 -11.03
CA ARG A 254 -37.76 -18.77 -10.99
C ARG A 254 -38.32 -18.54 -12.40
N ALA A 255 -37.47 -18.09 -13.34
CA ALA A 255 -37.88 -17.84 -14.72
C ALA A 255 -38.38 -19.14 -15.43
N GLU A 256 -37.67 -20.27 -15.26
CA GLU A 256 -38.07 -21.57 -15.82
C GLU A 256 -39.38 -22.07 -15.17
N GLY A 257 -39.52 -21.93 -13.84
CA GLY A 257 -40.76 -22.32 -13.13
C GLY A 257 -41.97 -21.53 -13.59
N GLU A 258 -41.84 -20.19 -13.73
CA GLU A 258 -42.91 -19.34 -14.25
C GLU A 258 -43.30 -19.68 -15.72
N ALA A 259 -42.29 -19.92 -16.58
CA ALA A 259 -42.53 -20.29 -17.98
C ALA A 259 -43.25 -21.63 -18.10
N LYS A 260 -42.83 -22.63 -17.28
CA LYS A 260 -43.48 -23.93 -17.23
C LYS A 260 -44.90 -23.82 -16.69
N GLY A 261 -45.12 -23.11 -15.57
CA GLY A 261 -46.47 -22.93 -15.01
C GLY A 261 -47.46 -22.22 -15.98
N ARG A 262 -47.00 -21.17 -16.69
CA ARG A 262 -47.81 -20.54 -17.75
C ARG A 262 -48.17 -21.47 -18.90
N LYS A 263 -47.23 -22.35 -19.33
CA LYS A 263 -47.46 -23.33 -20.40
C LYS A 263 -48.47 -24.39 -19.96
N GLU A 264 -48.31 -24.93 -18.77
CA GLU A 264 -49.18 -25.93 -18.21
C GLU A 264 -50.59 -25.37 -18.00
N GLY A 265 -50.75 -24.15 -17.42
CA GLY A 265 -51.99 -23.44 -17.22
C GLY A 265 -52.76 -23.26 -18.56
N ARG A 266 -52.09 -22.77 -19.60
CA ARG A 266 -52.71 -22.62 -20.95
C ARG A 266 -53.15 -23.96 -21.56
N THR A 267 -52.45 -25.04 -21.27
CA THR A 267 -52.85 -26.37 -21.78
C THR A 267 -54.11 -26.84 -21.08
N VAL A 268 -54.18 -26.71 -19.76
CA VAL A 268 -55.35 -27.08 -18.96
C VAL A 268 -56.56 -26.27 -19.40
N GLU A 269 -56.44 -24.97 -19.55
CA GLU A 269 -57.51 -24.05 -19.98
C GLU A 269 -58.01 -24.39 -21.39
N ARG A 270 -57.10 -24.68 -22.32
CA ARG A 270 -57.45 -25.11 -23.67
C ARG A 270 -58.22 -26.44 -23.68
N ASP A 271 -57.75 -27.41 -22.91
CA ASP A 271 -58.40 -28.75 -22.86
C ASP A 271 -59.77 -28.68 -22.20
N LEU A 272 -59.92 -27.83 -21.19
CA LEU A 272 -61.21 -27.50 -20.57
C LEU A 272 -62.17 -26.86 -21.57
N MET A 273 -61.72 -25.86 -22.33
CA MET A 273 -62.51 -25.23 -23.40
C MET A 273 -62.98 -26.19 -24.45
N LEU A 274 -62.08 -27.10 -24.94
CA LEU A 274 -62.39 -28.10 -25.92
C LEU A 274 -63.44 -29.12 -25.41
N ASN A 275 -63.34 -29.51 -24.13
CA ASN A 275 -64.30 -30.41 -23.51
C ASN A 275 -65.68 -29.74 -23.39
N LEU A 276 -65.75 -28.46 -22.98
CA LEU A 276 -67.00 -27.69 -22.96
C LEU A 276 -67.66 -27.61 -24.35
N ILE A 277 -66.92 -27.26 -25.38
CA ILE A 277 -67.40 -27.19 -26.77
C ILE A 277 -68.00 -28.55 -27.19
N ARG A 278 -67.31 -29.64 -26.86
CA ARG A 278 -67.75 -30.98 -27.18
C ARG A 278 -69.08 -31.34 -26.48
N LEU A 279 -69.22 -31.07 -25.20
CA LEU A 279 -70.40 -31.37 -24.40
C LEU A 279 -71.59 -30.49 -24.83
N MET A 280 -71.39 -29.19 -25.01
CA MET A 280 -72.45 -28.27 -25.52
C MET A 280 -72.94 -28.66 -26.91
N GLY A 281 -72.04 -29.14 -27.79
CA GLY A 281 -72.42 -29.64 -29.10
C GLY A 281 -73.31 -30.89 -29.03
N ARG A 282 -73.10 -31.81 -28.05
CA ARG A 282 -73.94 -32.97 -27.83
C ARG A 282 -75.31 -32.62 -27.28
N ASP A 283 -75.42 -31.58 -26.45
CA ASP A 283 -76.65 -31.14 -25.82
C ASP A 283 -77.46 -30.11 -26.66
N SER A 284 -77.16 -30.05 -27.97
CA SER A 284 -77.85 -29.14 -28.92
C SER A 284 -77.68 -27.68 -28.58
N ARG A 285 -76.69 -27.28 -27.80
CA ARG A 285 -76.37 -25.94 -27.40
C ARG A 285 -75.22 -25.30 -28.22
N ALA A 286 -75.05 -25.75 -29.45
CA ALA A 286 -74.01 -25.27 -30.34
C ALA A 286 -74.09 -23.76 -30.64
N ALA A 287 -75.30 -23.15 -30.60
CA ALA A 287 -75.50 -21.74 -30.81
C ALA A 287 -74.89 -20.86 -29.66
N ASP A 288 -74.69 -21.47 -28.44
CA ASP A 288 -74.19 -20.74 -27.29
C ASP A 288 -72.62 -20.82 -27.20
N ILE A 289 -71.95 -21.63 -28.06
CA ILE A 289 -70.50 -21.80 -28.00
C ILE A 289 -69.70 -20.49 -28.14
N PRO A 290 -70.06 -19.52 -29.00
CA PRO A 290 -69.34 -18.24 -29.09
C PRO A 290 -69.31 -17.46 -27.76
N ARG A 291 -70.37 -17.58 -26.95
CA ARG A 291 -70.47 -16.90 -25.65
C ARG A 291 -69.44 -17.38 -24.64
N LEU A 292 -68.89 -18.59 -24.80
CA LEU A 292 -67.78 -19.06 -23.93
C LEU A 292 -66.54 -18.17 -24.01
N ALA A 293 -66.26 -17.57 -25.15
CA ALA A 293 -65.12 -16.68 -25.36
C ALA A 293 -65.42 -15.21 -24.98
N GLU A 294 -66.71 -14.81 -25.07
CA GLU A 294 -67.10 -13.44 -24.89
C GLU A 294 -67.59 -13.09 -23.45
N GLU A 295 -68.13 -14.11 -22.76
CA GLU A 295 -68.73 -13.94 -21.44
C GLU A 295 -68.05 -14.84 -20.38
N PRO A 296 -67.10 -14.33 -19.58
CA PRO A 296 -66.37 -15.13 -18.57
C PRO A 296 -67.30 -15.78 -17.52
N THR A 297 -68.39 -15.14 -17.18
CA THR A 297 -69.39 -15.69 -16.26
C THR A 297 -70.13 -16.89 -16.85
N PHE A 298 -70.52 -16.83 -18.12
CA PHE A 298 -71.13 -17.93 -18.84
C PHE A 298 -70.17 -19.10 -18.97
N PHE A 299 -68.89 -18.87 -19.21
CA PHE A 299 -67.89 -19.95 -19.20
C PHE A 299 -67.88 -20.67 -17.86
N GLN A 300 -67.83 -19.93 -16.73
CA GLN A 300 -67.82 -20.55 -15.40
C GLN A 300 -69.13 -21.28 -15.09
N GLU A 301 -70.28 -20.80 -15.54
CA GLU A 301 -71.55 -21.46 -15.39
C GLU A 301 -71.57 -22.80 -16.14
N MET A 302 -71.03 -22.85 -17.35
CA MET A 302 -70.96 -24.08 -18.15
C MET A 302 -69.98 -25.07 -17.59
N VAL A 303 -68.83 -24.64 -17.04
CA VAL A 303 -67.88 -25.48 -16.34
C VAL A 303 -68.56 -26.20 -15.17
N ARG A 304 -69.32 -25.49 -14.35
CA ARG A 304 -70.13 -26.07 -13.27
C ARG A 304 -71.26 -26.97 -13.76
N HIS A 305 -71.98 -26.55 -14.79
CA HIS A 305 -73.11 -27.33 -15.35
C HIS A 305 -72.68 -28.68 -15.85
N TYR A 306 -71.49 -28.75 -16.48
CA TYR A 306 -70.94 -30.00 -16.98
C TYR A 306 -69.99 -30.74 -16.01
N HIS A 307 -69.91 -30.27 -14.77
CA HIS A 307 -69.07 -30.85 -13.72
C HIS A 307 -67.60 -31.00 -14.14
N LEU A 308 -67.06 -29.98 -14.82
CA LEU A 308 -65.67 -29.91 -15.27
C LEU A 308 -64.76 -29.12 -14.32
N ASP A 309 -65.24 -28.78 -13.15
CA ASP A 309 -64.43 -28.17 -12.11
C ASP A 309 -63.30 -29.15 -11.73
N PRO A 310 -62.01 -28.66 -11.57
CA PRO A 310 -60.87 -29.48 -11.27
C PRO A 310 -60.93 -30.14 -9.90
#